data_7f4baa3fec9d78ff50e87e1e0bb35eda
#
_entry.id   7f4baa3fec9d78ff50e87e1e0bb35eda
#
_cell.length_a   1.000
_cell.length_b   1.000
_cell.length_c   1.000
_cell.angle_alpha   90.00
_cell.angle_beta   90.00
_cell.angle_gamma   90.00
#
_symmetry.space_group_name_H-M   'P 1'
#
loop_
_entity.id
_entity.type
_entity.pdbx_description
1 polymer ?
#
loop_
_entity_poly.entity_id
_entity_poly.type
_entity_poly.pdbx_seq_one_letter_code
_entity_poly.pdbx_strand_id
1 'polypeptide(L)'
;GMGNLMEYGIPNAMTADGPQGIRIGTTCTAWPISTLLASTWDVDLVKQVGKAAAVEAHDNGIDIWLAPGMNIHRDPLCGRNFEYYSEDPLITGKMAAAITEGCQSEGVSITLKHFTTNNKETNRNSSDSRVSERALREIYLKGFEIAVKEAQPWSIMTSYNFLNGIETSENKDLLTNITRGEWGYEGIFMTDWGNNSNHAREVLAGNDVKMPSGSVATLKAALKKGILKRSDLEACAERLVKMIMKVNIFKEKILNPVTVDIGDDTYFKAAENILWSQTARAENTSDEDGGKNLGYCDAGAWTQYQINVAKSGTYSLSARSASNAGGGAFDILADGTKIASFKAVK
;
A
#
# COMPACT_ATOMS: atom_id res chain seq x y z
N GLY A 1 -5.22 -3.81 -1.18
CA GLY A 1 -5.25 -2.35 -1.11
C GLY A 1 -5.55 -1.85 0.30
N MET A 2 -5.40 -0.55 0.48
CA MET A 2 -5.54 0.12 1.79
C MET A 2 -7.00 0.42 2.17
N GLY A 3 -7.95 0.10 1.31
CA GLY A 3 -9.34 0.54 1.41
C GLY A 3 -9.55 1.91 0.78
N ASN A 4 -10.79 2.30 0.58
CA ASN A 4 -11.14 3.61 0.03
C ASN A 4 -12.23 4.30 0.85
N LEU A 5 -12.30 5.62 0.71
CA LEU A 5 -13.38 6.47 1.18
C LEU A 5 -13.67 7.48 0.05
N MET A 6 -14.27 6.97 -1.02
CA MET A 6 -14.40 7.70 -2.28
C MET A 6 -15.27 8.95 -2.15
N GLU A 7 -16.26 8.93 -1.27
CA GLU A 7 -17.07 10.10 -0.90
C GLU A 7 -16.24 11.28 -0.37
N TYR A 8 -15.01 11.02 0.08
CA TYR A 8 -14.06 12.04 0.54
C TYR A 8 -12.88 12.21 -0.41
N GLY A 9 -12.93 11.62 -1.62
CA GLY A 9 -11.83 11.68 -2.59
C GLY A 9 -10.58 10.87 -2.17
N ILE A 10 -10.75 9.83 -1.38
CA ILE A 10 -9.64 8.96 -0.94
C ILE A 10 -9.66 7.65 -1.74
N PRO A 11 -8.77 7.49 -2.73
CA PRO A 11 -8.73 6.29 -3.58
C PRO A 11 -8.12 5.09 -2.84
N ASN A 12 -8.39 3.89 -3.36
CA ASN A 12 -7.79 2.67 -2.85
C ASN A 12 -6.36 2.49 -3.38
N ALA A 13 -5.37 2.88 -2.60
CA ALA A 13 -3.98 2.60 -2.91
C ALA A 13 -3.70 1.09 -2.85
N MET A 14 -3.27 0.52 -3.98
CA MET A 14 -3.04 -0.92 -4.14
C MET A 14 -1.67 -1.33 -3.64
N THR A 15 -1.62 -2.46 -2.94
CA THR A 15 -0.38 -3.02 -2.39
C THR A 15 0.04 -4.28 -3.14
N ALA A 16 1.34 -4.46 -3.36
CA ALA A 16 1.91 -5.73 -3.82
C ALA A 16 3.13 -6.10 -3.00
N ASP A 17 3.27 -7.38 -2.70
CA ASP A 17 4.45 -7.95 -2.06
C ASP A 17 5.53 -8.28 -3.09
N GLY A 18 6.70 -8.73 -2.63
CA GLY A 18 7.78 -9.27 -3.43
C GLY A 18 9.04 -8.39 -3.46
N PRO A 19 9.95 -8.50 -2.45
CA PRO A 19 11.21 -7.76 -2.44
C PRO A 19 12.13 -7.98 -3.65
N GLN A 20 11.89 -9.05 -4.41
CA GLN A 20 12.66 -9.39 -5.62
C GLN A 20 11.88 -9.15 -6.91
N GLY A 21 10.81 -8.37 -6.85
CA GLY A 21 9.93 -8.07 -7.97
C GLY A 21 8.48 -8.05 -7.54
N ILE A 22 7.67 -7.30 -8.27
CA ILE A 22 6.26 -7.14 -7.97
C ILE A 22 5.54 -8.47 -8.09
N ARG A 23 4.99 -8.99 -6.99
CA ARG A 23 4.29 -10.28 -6.94
C ARG A 23 2.78 -10.09 -7.06
N ILE A 24 2.31 -10.20 -8.29
CA ILE A 24 0.91 -10.10 -8.68
C ILE A 24 0.53 -11.23 -9.63
N GLY A 25 -0.68 -11.23 -10.16
CA GLY A 25 -1.17 -12.29 -11.06
C GLY A 25 -0.59 -12.28 -12.48
N THR A 26 0.29 -11.35 -12.81
CA THR A 26 0.98 -11.24 -14.11
C THR A 26 2.47 -11.45 -13.95
N THR A 27 3.18 -11.64 -15.09
CA THR A 27 4.64 -11.73 -15.10
C THR A 27 5.25 -10.35 -14.91
N CYS A 28 6.13 -10.22 -13.92
CA CYS A 28 6.92 -9.03 -13.64
C CYS A 28 8.41 -9.37 -13.61
N THR A 29 9.25 -8.34 -13.63
CA THR A 29 10.71 -8.49 -13.57
C THR A 29 11.14 -9.14 -12.26
N ALA A 30 11.97 -10.18 -12.36
CA ALA A 30 12.68 -10.75 -11.23
C ALA A 30 13.99 -9.97 -11.01
N TRP A 31 13.96 -9.06 -10.04
CA TRP A 31 15.14 -8.27 -9.67
C TRP A 31 16.16 -9.11 -8.91
N PRO A 32 17.45 -8.73 -8.92
CA PRO A 32 18.44 -9.38 -8.10
C PRO A 32 18.04 -9.40 -6.62
N ILE A 33 18.39 -10.47 -5.91
CA ILE A 33 18.11 -10.57 -4.47
C ILE A 33 18.83 -9.46 -3.70
N SER A 34 18.25 -9.04 -2.57
CA SER A 34 18.78 -7.90 -1.79
C SER A 34 20.24 -8.12 -1.34
N THR A 35 20.61 -9.35 -0.99
CA THR A 35 22.00 -9.71 -0.67
C THR A 35 22.95 -9.45 -1.84
N LEU A 36 22.53 -9.77 -3.07
CA LEU A 36 23.33 -9.50 -4.27
C LEU A 36 23.42 -8.00 -4.56
N LEU A 37 22.33 -7.27 -4.42
CA LEU A 37 22.36 -5.81 -4.56
C LEU A 37 23.30 -5.17 -3.54
N ALA A 38 23.27 -5.61 -2.28
CA ALA A 38 24.17 -5.13 -1.25
C ALA A 38 25.65 -5.45 -1.54
N SER A 39 25.92 -6.58 -2.19
CA SER A 39 27.29 -6.98 -2.57
C SER A 39 27.92 -6.09 -3.63
N THR A 40 27.15 -5.25 -4.30
CA THR A 40 27.66 -4.26 -5.26
C THR A 40 28.33 -3.08 -4.58
N TRP A 41 27.95 -2.76 -3.34
CA TRP A 41 28.34 -1.57 -2.60
C TRP A 41 28.02 -0.26 -3.33
N ASP A 42 27.11 -0.33 -4.30
CA ASP A 42 26.73 0.77 -5.19
C ASP A 42 25.30 1.23 -4.87
N VAL A 43 25.18 2.29 -4.10
CA VAL A 43 23.89 2.88 -3.70
C VAL A 43 23.17 3.53 -4.91
N ASP A 44 23.91 4.04 -5.88
CA ASP A 44 23.32 4.66 -7.07
C ASP A 44 22.67 3.61 -7.98
N LEU A 45 23.31 2.44 -8.11
CA LEU A 45 22.72 1.29 -8.80
C LEU A 45 21.43 0.81 -8.09
N VAL A 46 21.47 0.68 -6.76
CA VAL A 46 20.27 0.25 -5.99
C VAL A 46 19.14 1.26 -6.11
N LYS A 47 19.44 2.56 -6.13
CA LYS A 47 18.46 3.61 -6.40
C LYS A 47 17.84 3.48 -7.79
N GLN A 48 18.62 3.18 -8.82
CA GLN A 48 18.13 2.94 -10.18
C GLN A 48 17.22 1.68 -10.23
N VAL A 49 17.57 0.61 -9.54
CA VAL A 49 16.71 -0.57 -9.42
C VAL A 49 15.37 -0.20 -8.76
N GLY A 50 15.40 0.56 -7.67
CA GLY A 50 14.18 1.06 -7.01
C GLY A 50 13.30 1.87 -7.94
N LYS A 51 13.90 2.77 -8.73
CA LYS A 51 13.20 3.56 -9.73
C LYS A 51 12.54 2.69 -10.80
N ALA A 52 13.28 1.77 -11.39
CA ALA A 52 12.77 0.90 -12.45
C ALA A 52 11.66 -0.05 -11.93
N ALA A 53 11.82 -0.60 -10.73
CA ALA A 53 10.79 -1.42 -10.09
C ALA A 53 9.51 -0.64 -9.78
N ALA A 54 9.64 0.64 -9.41
CA ALA A 54 8.48 1.50 -9.16
C ALA A 54 7.71 1.85 -10.45
N VAL A 55 8.39 2.08 -11.56
CA VAL A 55 7.75 2.26 -12.87
C VAL A 55 6.94 1.00 -13.22
N GLU A 56 7.52 -0.19 -13.10
CA GLU A 56 6.80 -1.45 -13.34
C GLU A 56 5.61 -1.63 -12.37
N ALA A 57 5.78 -1.27 -11.09
CA ALA A 57 4.70 -1.30 -10.10
C ALA A 57 3.54 -0.40 -10.52
N HIS A 58 3.84 0.84 -10.87
CA HIS A 58 2.85 1.82 -11.31
C HIS A 58 2.12 1.37 -12.59
N ASP A 59 2.82 0.87 -13.59
CA ASP A 59 2.24 0.34 -14.84
C ASP A 59 1.27 -0.84 -14.58
N ASN A 60 1.46 -1.54 -13.47
CA ASN A 60 0.58 -2.62 -13.01
C ASN A 60 -0.48 -2.16 -11.99
N GLY A 61 -0.64 -0.86 -11.77
CA GLY A 61 -1.62 -0.29 -10.85
C GLY A 61 -1.30 -0.52 -9.37
N ILE A 62 -0.02 -0.66 -9.02
CA ILE A 62 0.45 -0.81 -7.65
C ILE A 62 1.02 0.52 -7.15
N ASP A 63 0.47 0.99 -6.03
CA ASP A 63 0.84 2.27 -5.41
C ASP A 63 1.79 2.10 -4.23
N ILE A 64 1.78 0.91 -3.62
CA ILE A 64 2.57 0.59 -2.43
C ILE A 64 3.27 -0.75 -2.63
N TRP A 65 4.58 -0.72 -2.74
CA TRP A 65 5.40 -1.91 -2.82
C TRP A 65 5.86 -2.33 -1.42
N LEU A 66 5.52 -3.57 -1.02
CA LEU A 66 5.85 -4.12 0.29
C LEU A 66 7.28 -4.68 0.29
N ALA A 67 8.22 -3.80 0.10
CA ALA A 67 9.67 -4.01 -0.01
C ALA A 67 10.41 -2.73 0.46
N PRO A 68 11.71 -2.80 0.76
CA PRO A 68 12.53 -4.00 0.86
C PRO A 68 12.35 -4.72 2.20
N GLY A 69 12.73 -6.01 2.23
CA GLY A 69 13.12 -6.64 3.48
C GLY A 69 14.50 -6.13 3.91
N MET A 70 14.69 -5.81 5.21
CA MET A 70 15.95 -5.24 5.67
C MET A 70 16.36 -5.67 7.08
N ASN A 71 15.88 -6.83 7.52
CA ASN A 71 16.34 -7.39 8.79
C ASN A 71 17.81 -7.81 8.71
N ILE A 72 18.49 -7.80 9.85
CA ILE A 72 19.90 -8.17 9.92
C ILE A 72 20.07 -9.68 9.72
N HIS A 73 21.04 -10.10 8.92
CA HIS A 73 21.47 -11.50 8.77
C HIS A 73 22.10 -11.99 10.09
N ARG A 74 21.27 -12.40 11.04
CA ARG A 74 21.70 -12.83 12.38
C ARG A 74 21.84 -14.34 12.49
N ASP A 75 20.88 -15.08 11.90
CA ASP A 75 20.87 -16.53 11.86
C ASP A 75 21.10 -17.00 10.42
N PRO A 76 22.20 -17.73 10.13
CA PRO A 76 22.45 -18.24 8.77
C PRO A 76 21.34 -19.14 8.24
N LEU A 77 20.57 -19.77 9.12
CA LEU A 77 19.45 -20.64 8.77
C LEU A 77 18.10 -19.89 8.63
N CYS A 78 18.09 -18.57 8.75
CA CYS A 78 16.89 -17.80 8.50
C CYS A 78 16.49 -17.90 7.02
N GLY A 79 15.31 -18.47 6.74
CA GLY A 79 14.83 -18.74 5.38
C GLY A 79 14.56 -17.49 4.54
N ARG A 80 14.65 -16.29 5.12
CA ARG A 80 14.43 -15.01 4.44
C ARG A 80 15.67 -14.15 4.26
N ASN A 81 16.88 -14.68 4.60
CA ASN A 81 18.12 -13.91 4.42
C ASN A 81 18.33 -13.44 2.97
N PHE A 82 17.87 -14.19 1.98
CA PHE A 82 17.99 -13.82 0.57
C PHE A 82 17.34 -12.49 0.23
N GLU A 83 16.24 -12.11 0.90
CA GLU A 83 15.54 -10.86 0.68
C GLU A 83 16.01 -9.70 1.59
N TYR A 84 16.98 -9.98 2.48
CA TYR A 84 17.62 -8.99 3.35
C TYR A 84 18.99 -8.63 2.81
N TYR A 85 19.51 -7.44 3.17
CA TYR A 85 20.74 -6.93 2.56
C TYR A 85 22.02 -7.51 3.15
N SER A 86 22.20 -7.44 4.48
CA SER A 86 23.46 -7.71 5.12
C SER A 86 23.33 -8.01 6.62
N GLU A 87 24.40 -8.52 7.24
CA GLU A 87 24.61 -8.54 8.69
C GLU A 87 25.04 -7.16 9.22
N ASP A 88 25.57 -6.28 8.34
CA ASP A 88 26.01 -4.94 8.67
C ASP A 88 24.84 -3.95 8.58
N PRO A 89 24.48 -3.28 9.70
CA PRO A 89 23.38 -2.33 9.69
C PRO A 89 23.65 -1.06 8.87
N LEU A 90 24.92 -0.67 8.64
CA LEU A 90 25.27 0.45 7.78
C LEU A 90 24.99 0.14 6.32
N ILE A 91 25.47 -1.01 5.83
CA ILE A 91 25.19 -1.48 4.45
C ILE A 91 23.68 -1.61 4.28
N THR A 92 23.01 -2.31 5.20
CA THR A 92 21.56 -2.49 5.16
C THR A 92 20.80 -1.17 5.10
N GLY A 93 21.16 -0.20 5.94
CA GLY A 93 20.50 1.11 5.99
C GLY A 93 20.71 1.93 4.73
N LYS A 94 21.94 1.97 4.20
CA LYS A 94 22.27 2.72 2.98
C LYS A 94 21.58 2.14 1.73
N MET A 95 21.54 0.81 1.59
CA MET A 95 20.84 0.15 0.49
C MET A 95 19.33 0.37 0.57
N ALA A 96 18.76 0.25 1.78
CA ALA A 96 17.35 0.52 2.01
C ALA A 96 16.97 1.99 1.76
N ALA A 97 17.81 2.94 2.14
CA ALA A 97 17.61 4.36 1.80
C ALA A 97 17.63 4.59 0.30
N ALA A 98 18.62 4.04 -0.41
CA ALA A 98 18.76 4.20 -1.86
C ALA A 98 17.55 3.66 -2.64
N ILE A 99 17.11 2.43 -2.36
CA ILE A 99 15.92 1.87 -3.03
C ILE A 99 14.64 2.66 -2.69
N THR A 100 14.54 3.17 -1.45
CA THR A 100 13.43 4.02 -1.01
C THR A 100 13.37 5.30 -1.83
N GLU A 101 14.47 6.01 -1.94
CA GLU A 101 14.55 7.23 -2.76
C GLU A 101 14.19 6.97 -4.22
N GLY A 102 14.74 5.90 -4.81
CA GLY A 102 14.45 5.52 -6.19
C GLY A 102 12.97 5.22 -6.41
N CYS A 103 12.37 4.41 -5.55
CA CYS A 103 10.97 4.03 -5.66
C CYS A 103 10.03 5.23 -5.46
N GLN A 104 10.25 6.01 -4.42
CA GLN A 104 9.39 7.16 -4.08
C GLN A 104 9.52 8.31 -5.08
N SER A 105 10.64 8.42 -5.82
CA SER A 105 10.78 9.40 -6.92
C SER A 105 9.78 9.18 -8.06
N GLU A 106 9.30 7.94 -8.23
CA GLU A 106 8.28 7.58 -9.22
C GLU A 106 6.85 7.56 -8.64
N GLY A 107 6.65 8.08 -7.41
CA GLY A 107 5.33 8.18 -6.79
C GLY A 107 4.74 6.86 -6.30
N VAL A 108 5.55 5.84 -6.08
CA VAL A 108 5.20 4.57 -5.46
C VAL A 108 5.76 4.50 -4.05
N SER A 109 4.92 4.19 -3.07
CA SER A 109 5.36 4.02 -1.68
C SER A 109 6.19 2.76 -1.53
N ILE A 110 7.33 2.87 -0.85
CA ILE A 110 8.08 1.72 -0.36
C ILE A 110 7.64 1.37 1.07
N THR A 111 7.74 0.10 1.46
CA THR A 111 7.43 -0.37 2.81
C THR A 111 8.61 -1.11 3.40
N LEU A 112 9.39 -0.45 4.24
CA LEU A 112 10.50 -1.09 4.94
C LEU A 112 9.98 -2.19 5.87
N LYS A 113 10.55 -3.40 5.80
CA LYS A 113 10.08 -4.54 6.60
C LYS A 113 11.23 -5.48 7.01
N HIS A 114 11.05 -6.20 8.10
CA HIS A 114 9.95 -6.24 9.04
C HIS A 114 10.43 -5.56 10.33
N PHE A 115 9.76 -4.55 10.79
CA PHE A 115 10.18 -3.72 11.91
C PHE A 115 9.67 -4.28 13.24
N THR A 116 10.49 -4.95 14.03
CA THR A 116 11.93 -5.18 13.91
C THR A 116 12.32 -6.54 14.46
N THR A 117 13.58 -6.92 14.33
CA THR A 117 14.15 -8.15 14.91
C THR A 117 13.57 -9.47 14.38
N ASN A 118 12.98 -9.50 13.19
CA ASN A 118 12.55 -10.72 12.52
C ASN A 118 13.75 -11.42 11.84
N ASN A 119 14.63 -12.00 12.66
CA ASN A 119 15.86 -12.64 12.19
C ASN A 119 15.77 -14.18 12.16
N LYS A 120 14.55 -14.71 12.32
CA LYS A 120 14.25 -16.14 12.36
C LYS A 120 12.82 -16.39 11.92
N GLU A 121 12.63 -17.35 11.02
CA GLU A 121 11.29 -17.71 10.52
C GLU A 121 10.60 -18.82 11.34
N THR A 122 11.36 -19.67 12.02
CA THR A 122 10.80 -20.72 12.86
C THR A 122 10.00 -20.09 14.02
N ASN A 123 8.72 -20.41 14.09
CA ASN A 123 7.77 -19.87 15.09
C ASN A 123 7.70 -18.32 15.12
N ARG A 124 7.87 -17.67 13.98
CA ARG A 124 7.96 -16.20 13.88
C ARG A 124 6.77 -15.46 14.54
N ASN A 125 5.56 -16.07 14.53
CA ASN A 125 4.35 -15.46 15.12
C ASN A 125 4.31 -15.54 16.65
N SER A 126 5.22 -16.28 17.30
CA SER A 126 5.27 -16.49 18.75
C SER A 126 6.67 -16.35 19.33
N SER A 127 7.67 -16.14 18.48
CA SER A 127 9.04 -15.95 18.97
C SER A 127 9.21 -14.58 19.63
N ASP A 128 10.01 -14.52 20.69
CA ASP A 128 10.32 -13.31 21.42
C ASP A 128 11.81 -12.99 21.31
N SER A 129 12.13 -11.96 20.57
CA SER A 129 13.50 -11.48 20.42
C SER A 129 13.95 -10.75 21.68
N ARG A 130 14.75 -11.42 22.51
CA ARG A 130 15.33 -10.85 23.73
C ARG A 130 16.63 -10.16 23.41
N VAL A 131 16.66 -8.84 23.53
CA VAL A 131 17.81 -8.03 23.14
C VAL A 131 18.01 -6.87 24.08
N SER A 132 19.28 -6.56 24.42
CA SER A 132 19.59 -5.37 25.23
C SER A 132 19.32 -4.09 24.45
N GLU A 133 19.04 -2.99 25.15
CA GLU A 133 18.82 -1.67 24.54
C GLU A 133 19.99 -1.26 23.63
N ARG A 134 21.24 -1.50 24.07
CA ARG A 134 22.41 -1.19 23.27
C ARG A 134 22.44 -1.97 21.97
N ALA A 135 22.27 -3.30 22.02
CA ALA A 135 22.28 -4.13 20.82
C ALA A 135 21.09 -3.81 19.90
N LEU A 136 19.92 -3.51 20.47
CA LEU A 136 18.76 -3.10 19.72
C LEU A 136 19.07 -1.84 18.89
N ARG A 137 19.61 -0.80 19.51
CA ARG A 137 19.89 0.47 18.85
C ARG A 137 21.08 0.44 17.90
N GLU A 138 22.16 -0.25 18.26
CA GLU A 138 23.40 -0.26 17.48
C GLU A 138 23.34 -1.21 16.28
N ILE A 139 22.49 -2.26 16.32
CA ILE A 139 22.43 -3.31 15.30
C ILE A 139 21.03 -3.36 14.65
N TYR A 140 19.99 -3.72 15.41
CA TYR A 140 18.70 -4.10 14.82
C TYR A 140 17.85 -2.91 14.37
N LEU A 141 17.98 -1.76 15.03
CA LEU A 141 17.31 -0.52 14.66
C LEU A 141 18.16 0.36 13.75
N LYS A 142 19.49 0.21 13.77
CA LYS A 142 20.41 1.13 13.10
C LYS A 142 20.17 1.25 11.59
N GLY A 143 19.92 0.14 10.91
CA GLY A 143 19.59 0.17 9.49
C GLY A 143 18.30 0.93 9.20
N PHE A 144 17.26 0.72 10.00
CA PHE A 144 16.00 1.46 9.90
C PHE A 144 16.17 2.94 10.22
N GLU A 145 16.95 3.28 11.26
CA GLU A 145 17.27 4.67 11.59
C GLU A 145 17.90 5.42 10.41
N ILE A 146 18.90 4.79 9.76
CA ILE A 146 19.57 5.36 8.58
C ILE A 146 18.55 5.59 7.46
N ALA A 147 17.76 4.57 7.12
CA ALA A 147 16.79 4.67 6.04
C ALA A 147 15.70 5.72 6.31
N VAL A 148 15.22 5.82 7.57
CA VAL A 148 14.25 6.85 7.96
C VAL A 148 14.85 8.25 7.84
N LYS A 149 16.05 8.47 8.39
CA LYS A 149 16.67 9.80 8.40
C LYS A 149 17.11 10.28 7.03
N GLU A 150 17.51 9.37 6.14
CA GLU A 150 18.01 9.72 4.82
C GLU A 150 16.92 9.77 3.74
N ALA A 151 15.93 8.89 3.80
CA ALA A 151 14.96 8.73 2.70
C ALA A 151 13.49 8.91 3.10
N GLN A 152 13.16 9.01 4.38
CA GLN A 152 11.77 9.16 4.87
C GLN A 152 10.80 8.21 4.16
N PRO A 153 10.89 6.88 4.38
CA PRO A 153 9.98 5.92 3.74
C PRO A 153 8.53 6.26 4.08
N TRP A 154 7.63 6.15 3.09
CA TRP A 154 6.23 6.53 3.34
C TRP A 154 5.48 5.47 4.14
N SER A 155 6.00 4.24 4.18
CA SER A 155 5.47 3.21 5.07
C SER A 155 6.55 2.29 5.64
N ILE A 156 6.27 1.73 6.83
CA ILE A 156 7.06 0.71 7.52
C ILE A 156 6.10 -0.39 7.98
N MET A 157 6.48 -1.66 7.79
CA MET A 157 5.70 -2.81 8.25
C MET A 157 6.30 -3.39 9.51
N THR A 158 5.49 -3.47 10.58
CA THR A 158 5.88 -4.13 11.83
C THR A 158 6.00 -5.64 11.65
N SER A 159 6.85 -6.28 12.43
CA SER A 159 7.10 -7.72 12.35
C SER A 159 6.10 -8.54 13.16
N TYR A 160 6.06 -9.86 12.91
CA TYR A 160 5.21 -10.79 13.66
C TYR A 160 5.70 -11.09 15.08
N ASN A 161 7.02 -11.06 15.29
CA ASN A 161 7.64 -11.48 16.54
C ASN A 161 7.43 -10.46 17.66
N PHE A 162 7.58 -10.95 18.88
CA PHE A 162 7.70 -10.10 20.05
C PHE A 162 9.11 -9.50 20.15
N LEU A 163 9.21 -8.33 20.72
CA LEU A 163 10.46 -7.68 21.13
C LEU A 163 10.42 -7.47 22.64
N ASN A 164 11.26 -8.20 23.38
CA ASN A 164 11.33 -8.12 24.83
C ASN A 164 9.94 -8.27 25.52
N GLY A 165 9.12 -9.18 24.99
CA GLY A 165 7.81 -9.52 25.53
C GLY A 165 6.63 -8.67 25.01
N ILE A 166 6.86 -7.71 24.12
CA ILE A 166 5.81 -6.87 23.52
C ILE A 166 5.76 -7.12 22.01
N GLU A 167 4.57 -7.33 21.47
CA GLU A 167 4.38 -7.40 20.01
C GLU A 167 4.84 -6.08 19.38
N THR A 168 5.61 -6.15 18.29
CA THR A 168 6.22 -4.95 17.69
C THR A 168 5.18 -3.92 17.25
N SER A 169 4.01 -4.36 16.78
CA SER A 169 2.90 -3.48 16.41
C SER A 169 2.19 -2.82 17.60
N GLU A 170 2.34 -3.35 18.83
CA GLU A 170 1.80 -2.78 20.07
C GLU A 170 2.85 -2.02 20.88
N ASN A 171 4.08 -1.92 20.39
CA ASN A 171 5.21 -1.35 21.12
C ASN A 171 5.29 0.16 20.90
N LYS A 172 4.67 0.93 21.81
CA LYS A 172 4.66 2.39 21.74
C LYS A 172 6.05 3.01 21.82
N ASP A 173 6.95 2.43 22.60
CA ASP A 173 8.31 2.94 22.71
C ASP A 173 9.03 2.84 21.36
N LEU A 174 8.91 1.68 20.72
CA LEU A 174 9.46 1.44 19.40
C LEU A 174 8.86 2.36 18.31
N LEU A 175 7.53 2.39 18.19
CA LEU A 175 6.86 3.08 17.08
C LEU A 175 6.78 4.60 17.29
N THR A 176 6.43 5.03 18.49
CA THR A 176 6.18 6.46 18.77
C THR A 176 7.42 7.14 19.31
N ASN A 177 8.01 6.64 20.41
CA ASN A 177 9.08 7.37 21.07
C ASN A 177 10.36 7.36 20.26
N ILE A 178 10.82 6.18 19.83
CA ILE A 178 12.07 6.04 19.07
C ILE A 178 11.84 6.50 17.61
N THR A 179 10.95 5.82 16.88
CA THR A 179 10.90 6.03 15.42
C THR A 179 10.33 7.40 15.08
N ARG A 180 9.20 7.80 15.65
CA ARG A 180 8.62 9.12 15.38
C ARG A 180 9.32 10.23 16.17
N GLY A 181 9.59 10.01 17.47
CA GLY A 181 10.15 11.02 18.34
C GLY A 181 11.63 11.31 18.10
N GLU A 182 12.48 10.26 18.10
CA GLU A 182 13.92 10.46 17.97
C GLU A 182 14.40 10.57 16.51
N TRP A 183 13.79 9.80 15.60
CA TRP A 183 14.21 9.78 14.18
C TRP A 183 13.41 10.74 13.29
N GLY A 184 12.28 11.26 13.78
CA GLY A 184 11.41 12.17 13.02
C GLY A 184 10.63 11.48 11.91
N TYR A 185 10.22 10.21 12.08
CA TYR A 185 9.45 9.48 11.09
C TYR A 185 8.04 10.03 10.91
N GLU A 186 7.70 10.40 9.67
CA GLU A 186 6.40 10.99 9.32
C GLU A 186 5.45 10.03 8.58
N GLY A 187 5.94 8.89 8.12
CA GLY A 187 5.15 7.91 7.37
C GLY A 187 4.20 7.09 8.23
N ILE A 188 3.56 6.11 7.62
CA ILE A 188 2.64 5.18 8.30
C ILE A 188 3.35 3.93 8.79
N PHE A 189 2.84 3.37 9.86
CA PHE A 189 3.08 1.98 10.23
C PHE A 189 1.91 1.11 9.81
N MET A 190 2.20 -0.03 9.19
CA MET A 190 1.23 -1.10 8.95
C MET A 190 1.69 -2.39 9.64
N THR A 191 0.75 -3.26 10.01
CA THR A 191 1.11 -4.59 10.51
C THR A 191 1.49 -5.51 9.35
N ASP A 192 2.27 -6.54 9.63
CA ASP A 192 2.33 -7.71 8.75
C ASP A 192 0.96 -8.42 8.71
N TRP A 193 0.72 -9.23 7.68
CA TRP A 193 -0.59 -9.78 7.36
C TRP A 193 -1.08 -10.80 8.39
N GLY A 194 -2.23 -10.51 9.01
CA GLY A 194 -2.87 -11.45 9.91
C GLY A 194 -2.13 -11.66 11.24
N ASN A 195 -1.38 -10.66 11.72
CA ASN A 195 -0.79 -10.71 13.06
C ASN A 195 -1.87 -10.85 14.15
N ASN A 196 -1.48 -11.35 15.32
CA ASN A 196 -2.40 -11.65 16.43
C ASN A 196 -2.62 -10.46 17.40
N SER A 197 -1.98 -9.32 17.15
CA SER A 197 -2.03 -8.15 18.04
C SER A 197 -3.44 -7.54 18.17
N ASN A 198 -3.66 -6.84 19.26
CA ASN A 198 -4.92 -6.15 19.54
C ASN A 198 -4.98 -4.80 18.83
N HIS A 199 -5.94 -4.61 17.94
CA HIS A 199 -6.07 -3.41 17.11
C HIS A 199 -6.14 -2.09 17.91
N ALA A 200 -6.74 -2.09 19.11
CA ALA A 200 -6.76 -0.89 19.94
C ALA A 200 -5.40 -0.56 20.54
N ARG A 201 -4.62 -1.57 20.92
CA ARG A 201 -3.24 -1.38 21.42
C ARG A 201 -2.31 -0.95 20.31
N GLU A 202 -2.50 -1.47 19.09
CA GLU A 202 -1.78 -1.01 17.89
C GLU A 202 -1.96 0.49 17.69
N VAL A 203 -3.20 0.98 17.69
CA VAL A 203 -3.51 2.41 17.56
C VAL A 203 -2.83 3.23 18.65
N LEU A 204 -2.88 2.77 19.92
CA LEU A 204 -2.19 3.45 21.04
C LEU A 204 -0.67 3.47 20.91
N ALA A 205 -0.11 2.46 20.25
CA ALA A 205 1.31 2.39 19.98
C ALA A 205 1.75 3.28 18.80
N GLY A 206 0.81 3.73 17.96
CA GLY A 206 1.07 4.54 16.77
C GLY A 206 1.18 3.73 15.49
N ASN A 207 0.70 2.48 15.48
CA ASN A 207 0.51 1.70 14.26
C ASN A 207 -0.79 2.16 13.57
N ASP A 208 -0.70 2.53 12.30
CA ASP A 208 -1.77 3.24 11.60
C ASP A 208 -2.76 2.30 10.91
N VAL A 209 -2.26 1.17 10.40
CA VAL A 209 -3.06 0.26 9.58
C VAL A 209 -2.85 -1.19 10.01
N LYS A 210 -3.94 -1.88 10.29
CA LYS A 210 -3.93 -3.34 10.53
C LYS A 210 -4.24 -4.09 9.24
N MET A 211 -3.33 -4.95 8.80
CA MET A 211 -3.46 -5.72 7.57
C MET A 211 -3.79 -7.20 7.83
N PRO A 212 -4.58 -7.86 6.97
CA PRO A 212 -5.29 -7.33 5.81
C PRO A 212 -6.58 -6.58 6.17
N SER A 213 -7.04 -6.68 7.41
CA SER A 213 -8.27 -6.02 7.90
C SER A 213 -8.21 -5.77 9.40
N GLY A 214 -8.70 -4.60 9.80
CA GLY A 214 -8.84 -4.23 11.21
C GLY A 214 -10.18 -4.65 11.81
N SER A 215 -10.32 -4.49 13.13
CA SER A 215 -11.56 -4.75 13.87
C SER A 215 -12.22 -3.44 14.30
N VAL A 216 -13.22 -3.01 13.56
CA VAL A 216 -14.05 -1.84 13.93
C VAL A 216 -14.74 -2.05 15.29
N ALA A 217 -15.16 -3.28 15.57
CA ALA A 217 -15.80 -3.63 16.86
C ALA A 217 -14.84 -3.40 18.03
N THR A 218 -13.58 -3.83 17.91
CA THR A 218 -12.55 -3.62 18.94
C THR A 218 -12.29 -2.13 19.17
N LEU A 219 -12.17 -1.32 18.10
CA LEU A 219 -11.93 0.12 18.20
C LEU A 219 -13.12 0.84 18.86
N LYS A 220 -14.37 0.53 18.44
CA LYS A 220 -15.58 1.09 19.06
C LYS A 220 -15.69 0.73 20.55
N ALA A 221 -15.37 -0.51 20.92
CA ALA A 221 -15.38 -0.94 22.32
C ALA A 221 -14.30 -0.22 23.14
N ALA A 222 -13.12 -0.01 22.59
CA ALA A 222 -12.03 0.72 23.25
C ALA A 222 -12.37 2.20 23.46
N LEU A 223 -12.97 2.85 22.47
CA LEU A 223 -13.49 4.22 22.59
C LEU A 223 -14.56 4.32 23.69
N LYS A 224 -15.54 3.40 23.69
CA LYS A 224 -16.60 3.38 24.72
C LYS A 224 -16.04 3.19 26.13
N LYS A 225 -14.96 2.45 26.29
CA LYS A 225 -14.28 2.23 27.59
C LYS A 225 -13.30 3.33 27.95
N GLY A 226 -13.11 4.35 27.12
CA GLY A 226 -12.11 5.41 27.34
C GLY A 226 -10.65 4.95 27.25
N ILE A 227 -10.40 3.76 26.68
CA ILE A 227 -9.05 3.22 26.41
C ILE A 227 -8.43 3.97 25.23
N LEU A 228 -9.21 4.20 24.15
CA LEU A 228 -8.86 5.06 23.04
C LEU A 228 -9.60 6.38 23.13
N LYS A 229 -8.94 7.44 22.66
CA LYS A 229 -9.56 8.73 22.38
C LYS A 229 -9.79 8.84 20.86
N ARG A 230 -10.74 9.68 20.46
CA ARG A 230 -10.99 10.00 19.05
C ARG A 230 -9.71 10.54 18.37
N SER A 231 -8.95 11.37 19.07
CA SER A 231 -7.69 11.94 18.60
C SER A 231 -6.63 10.87 18.24
N ASP A 232 -6.66 9.69 18.87
CA ASP A 232 -5.72 8.61 18.56
C ASP A 232 -6.03 8.02 17.17
N LEU A 233 -7.31 7.85 16.84
CA LEU A 233 -7.76 7.40 15.52
C LEU A 233 -7.56 8.49 14.46
N GLU A 234 -7.83 9.74 14.77
CA GLU A 234 -7.63 10.88 13.87
C GLU A 234 -6.15 11.01 13.49
N ALA A 235 -5.24 10.82 14.43
CA ALA A 235 -3.80 10.85 14.14
C ALA A 235 -3.36 9.72 13.19
N CYS A 236 -3.91 8.51 13.34
CA CYS A 236 -3.65 7.41 12.40
C CYS A 236 -4.23 7.71 11.01
N ALA A 237 -5.48 8.19 10.96
CA ALA A 237 -6.15 8.55 9.71
C ALA A 237 -5.42 9.67 8.96
N GLU A 238 -4.96 10.71 9.69
CA GLU A 238 -4.20 11.81 9.11
C GLU A 238 -2.91 11.34 8.43
N ARG A 239 -2.13 10.47 9.09
CA ARG A 239 -0.91 9.92 8.52
C ARG A 239 -1.20 9.07 7.29
N LEU A 240 -2.24 8.24 7.34
CA LEU A 240 -2.65 7.43 6.19
C LEU A 240 -3.07 8.29 5.00
N VAL A 241 -3.90 9.31 5.21
CA VAL A 241 -4.32 10.24 4.15
C VAL A 241 -3.12 10.98 3.57
N LYS A 242 -2.22 11.50 4.40
CA LYS A 242 -0.98 12.15 3.95
C LYS A 242 -0.13 11.22 3.08
N MET A 243 -0.05 9.93 3.41
CA MET A 243 0.67 8.96 2.58
C MET A 243 -0.06 8.72 1.25
N ILE A 244 -1.37 8.51 1.26
CA ILE A 244 -2.17 8.32 0.03
C ILE A 244 -2.04 9.52 -0.91
N MET A 245 -1.99 10.74 -0.39
CA MET A 245 -1.79 11.96 -1.20
C MET A 245 -0.43 12.02 -1.92
N LYS A 246 0.55 11.23 -1.51
CA LYS A 246 1.87 11.16 -2.15
C LYS A 246 1.92 10.19 -3.33
N VAL A 247 1.08 9.14 -3.34
CA VAL A 247 1.13 8.08 -4.36
C VAL A 247 0.42 8.49 -5.66
N ASN A 248 0.78 7.80 -6.75
CA ASN A 248 0.33 8.17 -8.09
C ASN A 248 -1.18 8.14 -8.27
N ILE A 249 -1.86 7.12 -7.72
CA ILE A 249 -3.32 7.03 -7.87
C ILE A 249 -4.05 8.28 -7.39
N PHE A 250 -3.58 8.92 -6.31
CA PHE A 250 -4.18 10.18 -5.84
C PHE A 250 -3.92 11.32 -6.82
N LYS A 251 -2.68 11.45 -7.30
CA LYS A 251 -2.29 12.50 -8.23
C LYS A 251 -3.05 12.39 -9.55
N GLU A 252 -3.17 11.19 -10.09
CA GLU A 252 -3.79 10.93 -11.39
C GLU A 252 -5.32 10.98 -11.32
N LYS A 253 -5.91 10.40 -10.28
CA LYS A 253 -7.38 10.27 -10.21
C LYS A 253 -8.06 11.45 -9.52
N ILE A 254 -7.37 12.14 -8.62
CA ILE A 254 -7.96 13.22 -7.82
C ILE A 254 -7.43 14.60 -8.23
N LEU A 255 -6.10 14.76 -8.37
CA LEU A 255 -5.52 16.06 -8.71
C LEU A 255 -5.53 16.34 -10.21
N ASN A 256 -5.30 15.31 -11.04
CA ASN A 256 -5.23 15.43 -12.50
C ASN A 256 -6.11 14.35 -13.15
N PRO A 257 -7.43 14.34 -12.91
CA PRO A 257 -8.33 13.35 -13.49
C PRO A 257 -8.36 13.48 -15.02
N VAL A 258 -8.39 12.33 -15.70
CA VAL A 258 -8.62 12.32 -17.13
C VAL A 258 -10.04 12.84 -17.40
N THR A 259 -10.17 13.86 -18.26
CA THR A 259 -11.47 14.35 -18.73
C THR A 259 -11.76 13.77 -20.09
N VAL A 260 -12.91 13.15 -20.24
CA VAL A 260 -13.36 12.60 -21.52
C VAL A 260 -14.19 13.64 -22.24
N ASP A 261 -13.72 14.09 -23.41
CA ASP A 261 -14.47 14.99 -24.26
C ASP A 261 -15.57 14.23 -25.00
N ILE A 262 -16.81 14.67 -24.86
CA ILE A 262 -17.96 14.06 -25.52
C ILE A 262 -18.08 14.61 -26.94
N GLY A 263 -17.87 13.74 -27.92
CA GLY A 263 -18.11 13.96 -29.35
C GLY A 263 -19.26 13.10 -29.87
N ASP A 264 -19.33 12.93 -31.21
CA ASP A 264 -20.43 12.20 -31.85
C ASP A 264 -20.45 10.70 -31.52
N ASP A 265 -19.28 10.06 -31.37
CA ASP A 265 -19.17 8.65 -31.00
C ASP A 265 -18.05 8.49 -29.92
N THR A 266 -18.38 8.83 -28.68
CA THR A 266 -17.43 8.74 -27.56
C THR A 266 -17.63 7.47 -26.74
N TYR A 267 -16.57 6.69 -26.56
CA TYR A 267 -16.55 5.51 -25.70
C TYR A 267 -15.80 5.80 -24.41
N PHE A 268 -16.45 5.54 -23.28
CA PHE A 268 -15.80 5.55 -21.97
C PHE A 268 -14.99 4.28 -21.79
N LYS A 269 -13.68 4.39 -21.74
CA LYS A 269 -12.82 3.26 -21.43
C LYS A 269 -12.72 3.04 -19.91
N ALA A 270 -12.65 1.79 -19.50
CA ALA A 270 -12.55 1.46 -18.07
C ALA A 270 -11.37 2.16 -17.36
N ALA A 271 -10.27 2.39 -18.09
CA ALA A 271 -9.08 3.08 -17.57
C ALA A 271 -9.25 4.60 -17.42
N GLU A 272 -10.26 5.20 -18.05
CA GLU A 272 -10.53 6.65 -17.99
C GLU A 272 -11.37 7.05 -16.77
N ASN A 273 -11.83 6.07 -15.98
CA ASN A 273 -12.54 6.38 -14.75
C ASN A 273 -11.63 7.12 -13.76
N ILE A 274 -12.19 8.06 -13.04
CA ILE A 274 -11.46 8.79 -12.00
C ILE A 274 -11.55 8.07 -10.65
N LEU A 275 -12.70 7.47 -10.36
CA LEU A 275 -12.99 6.82 -9.09
C LEU A 275 -13.81 5.55 -9.33
N TRP A 276 -13.70 4.57 -8.43
CA TRP A 276 -14.50 3.35 -8.45
C TRP A 276 -14.66 2.73 -7.05
N SER A 277 -15.69 1.91 -6.89
CA SER A 277 -15.94 1.16 -5.64
C SER A 277 -14.91 0.07 -5.42
N GLN A 278 -14.81 -0.43 -4.18
CA GLN A 278 -13.85 -1.48 -3.81
C GLN A 278 -13.92 -2.74 -4.65
N THR A 279 -15.12 -3.10 -5.13
CA THR A 279 -15.34 -4.34 -5.88
C THR A 279 -15.14 -4.18 -7.37
N ALA A 280 -15.36 -2.98 -7.93
CA ALA A 280 -15.10 -2.72 -9.35
C ALA A 280 -13.60 -2.66 -9.64
N ARG A 281 -13.14 -3.26 -10.74
CA ARG A 281 -11.74 -3.25 -11.21
C ARG A 281 -11.68 -3.11 -12.71
N ALA A 282 -10.66 -2.40 -13.17
CA ALA A 282 -10.28 -2.45 -14.59
C ALA A 282 -9.43 -3.71 -14.86
N GLU A 283 -9.87 -4.54 -15.78
CA GLU A 283 -9.21 -5.77 -16.19
C GLU A 283 -8.89 -5.73 -17.69
N ASN A 284 -7.92 -6.52 -18.12
CA ASN A 284 -7.70 -6.72 -19.56
C ASN A 284 -8.91 -7.43 -20.16
N THR A 285 -9.43 -6.90 -21.24
CA THR A 285 -10.52 -7.55 -21.98
C THR A 285 -9.97 -8.57 -22.99
N SER A 286 -10.78 -9.58 -23.31
CA SER A 286 -10.56 -10.49 -24.41
C SER A 286 -11.18 -10.01 -25.73
N ASP A 287 -11.70 -8.80 -25.77
CA ASP A 287 -12.28 -8.20 -26.96
C ASP A 287 -11.23 -7.99 -28.06
N GLU A 288 -11.65 -8.04 -29.34
CA GLU A 288 -10.76 -7.92 -30.51
C GLU A 288 -9.97 -6.60 -30.50
N ASP A 289 -10.57 -5.51 -29.98
CA ASP A 289 -9.93 -4.19 -29.88
C ASP A 289 -8.96 -4.08 -28.72
N GLY A 290 -8.85 -5.10 -27.87
CA GLY A 290 -8.04 -5.08 -26.66
C GLY A 290 -8.53 -4.07 -25.62
N GLY A 291 -7.64 -3.64 -24.73
CA GLY A 291 -7.96 -2.63 -23.70
C GLY A 291 -8.41 -3.24 -22.37
N LYS A 292 -9.25 -2.51 -21.65
CA LYS A 292 -9.72 -2.90 -20.31
C LYS A 292 -11.23 -2.81 -20.21
N ASN A 293 -11.81 -3.74 -19.44
CA ASN A 293 -13.20 -3.70 -19.00
C ASN A 293 -13.29 -3.47 -17.49
N LEU A 294 -14.51 -3.20 -16.99
CA LEU A 294 -14.79 -3.20 -15.55
C LEU A 294 -15.31 -4.58 -15.14
N GLY A 295 -14.55 -5.26 -14.29
CA GLY A 295 -14.93 -6.53 -13.69
C GLY A 295 -15.29 -6.42 -12.21
N TYR A 296 -15.70 -7.55 -11.62
CA TYR A 296 -16.03 -7.68 -10.19
C TYR A 296 -17.06 -6.66 -9.69
N CYS A 297 -18.05 -6.33 -10.52
CA CYS A 297 -19.09 -5.38 -10.20
C CYS A 297 -20.21 -6.06 -9.38
N ASP A 298 -20.01 -6.17 -8.07
CA ASP A 298 -21.03 -6.65 -7.14
C ASP A 298 -22.13 -5.61 -6.92
N ALA A 299 -23.22 -5.99 -6.24
CA ALA A 299 -24.29 -5.08 -5.89
C ALA A 299 -23.75 -3.85 -5.11
N GLY A 300 -24.05 -2.66 -5.61
CA GLY A 300 -23.52 -1.40 -5.08
C GLY A 300 -22.16 -0.99 -5.63
N ALA A 301 -21.55 -1.75 -6.56
CA ALA A 301 -20.37 -1.32 -7.28
C ALA A 301 -20.66 -0.10 -8.18
N TRP A 302 -19.70 0.80 -8.28
CA TRP A 302 -19.83 2.00 -9.11
C TRP A 302 -18.47 2.44 -9.65
N THR A 303 -18.53 3.23 -10.73
CA THR A 303 -17.38 3.93 -11.32
C THR A 303 -17.79 5.34 -11.70
N GLN A 304 -16.86 6.26 -11.66
CA GLN A 304 -17.09 7.68 -11.96
C GLN A 304 -16.15 8.14 -13.06
N TYR A 305 -16.67 8.92 -13.98
CA TYR A 305 -15.94 9.58 -15.06
C TYR A 305 -16.12 11.08 -14.98
N GLN A 306 -15.10 11.83 -15.36
CA GLN A 306 -15.20 13.25 -15.63
C GLN A 306 -15.40 13.43 -17.13
N ILE A 307 -16.43 14.19 -17.52
CA ILE A 307 -16.75 14.42 -18.92
C ILE A 307 -16.83 15.92 -19.22
N ASN A 308 -16.45 16.29 -20.42
CA ASN A 308 -16.65 17.64 -20.98
C ASN A 308 -17.63 17.56 -22.16
N VAL A 309 -18.76 18.23 -22.02
CA VAL A 309 -19.79 18.29 -23.06
C VAL A 309 -19.71 19.63 -23.75
N ALA A 310 -19.03 19.69 -24.90
CA ALA A 310 -18.74 20.92 -25.62
C ALA A 310 -19.98 21.61 -26.21
N LYS A 311 -21.06 20.88 -26.45
CA LYS A 311 -22.29 21.41 -27.02
C LYS A 311 -23.52 20.95 -26.22
N SER A 312 -24.44 21.85 -25.94
CA SER A 312 -25.75 21.47 -25.40
C SER A 312 -26.55 20.66 -26.44
N GLY A 313 -27.16 19.55 -26.01
CA GLY A 313 -27.90 18.68 -26.92
C GLY A 313 -28.47 17.46 -26.24
N THR A 314 -29.12 16.61 -27.00
CA THR A 314 -29.57 15.29 -26.56
C THR A 314 -28.54 14.25 -27.03
N TYR A 315 -28.04 13.45 -26.08
CA TYR A 315 -27.08 12.42 -26.33
C TYR A 315 -27.69 11.03 -26.10
N SER A 316 -27.38 10.07 -26.95
CA SER A 316 -27.69 8.66 -26.73
C SER A 316 -26.56 8.02 -25.94
N LEU A 317 -26.89 7.29 -24.88
CA LEU A 317 -25.92 6.56 -24.07
C LEU A 317 -26.17 5.05 -24.23
N SER A 318 -25.13 4.32 -24.57
CA SER A 318 -25.14 2.86 -24.63
C SER A 318 -24.05 2.28 -23.74
N ALA A 319 -24.29 1.10 -23.19
CA ALA A 319 -23.30 0.37 -22.44
C ALA A 319 -23.20 -1.08 -22.93
N ARG A 320 -21.98 -1.51 -23.21
CA ARG A 320 -21.70 -2.92 -23.46
C ARG A 320 -21.47 -3.62 -22.14
N SER A 321 -22.28 -4.60 -21.82
CA SER A 321 -22.18 -5.36 -20.57
C SER A 321 -22.26 -6.85 -20.84
N ALA A 322 -21.55 -7.64 -20.05
CA ALA A 322 -21.62 -9.08 -20.06
C ALA A 322 -21.84 -9.60 -18.63
N SER A 323 -22.66 -10.66 -18.50
CA SER A 323 -22.89 -11.34 -17.23
C SER A 323 -23.09 -12.84 -17.48
N ASN A 324 -22.26 -13.67 -16.90
CA ASN A 324 -22.36 -15.14 -17.04
C ASN A 324 -23.70 -15.70 -16.53
N ALA A 325 -24.28 -15.06 -15.51
CA ALA A 325 -25.54 -15.48 -14.90
C ALA A 325 -26.75 -14.77 -15.52
N GLY A 326 -26.55 -13.65 -16.24
CA GLY A 326 -27.62 -12.73 -16.64
C GLY A 326 -28.17 -11.92 -15.46
N GLY A 327 -29.02 -10.94 -15.76
CA GLY A 327 -29.89 -10.28 -14.77
C GLY A 327 -29.28 -9.18 -13.90
N GLY A 328 -28.08 -8.69 -14.18
CA GLY A 328 -27.55 -7.47 -13.56
C GLY A 328 -28.27 -6.21 -14.02
N ALA A 329 -28.32 -5.17 -13.20
CA ALA A 329 -28.78 -3.84 -13.59
C ALA A 329 -27.84 -2.78 -13.03
N PHE A 330 -27.70 -1.66 -13.74
CA PHE A 330 -26.94 -0.51 -13.25
C PHE A 330 -27.63 0.80 -13.63
N ASP A 331 -27.41 1.78 -12.80
CA ASP A 331 -27.93 3.14 -12.97
C ASP A 331 -26.82 4.07 -13.42
N ILE A 332 -27.18 5.07 -14.22
CA ILE A 332 -26.28 6.17 -14.57
C ILE A 332 -26.75 7.41 -13.87
N LEU A 333 -25.82 8.08 -13.22
CA LEU A 333 -26.06 9.33 -12.51
C LEU A 333 -25.19 10.43 -13.15
N ALA A 334 -25.75 11.62 -13.32
CA ALA A 334 -25.02 12.84 -13.61
C ALA A 334 -25.15 13.77 -12.39
N ASP A 335 -24.02 14.20 -11.84
CA ASP A 335 -23.96 15.03 -10.65
C ASP A 335 -24.86 14.52 -9.49
N GLY A 336 -24.82 13.19 -9.27
CA GLY A 336 -25.61 12.52 -8.25
C GLY A 336 -27.09 12.29 -8.60
N THR A 337 -27.56 12.77 -9.74
CA THR A 337 -28.93 12.59 -10.19
C THR A 337 -29.05 11.44 -11.18
N LYS A 338 -29.91 10.46 -10.91
CA LYS A 338 -30.14 9.34 -11.80
C LYS A 338 -30.78 9.80 -13.12
N ILE A 339 -30.09 9.52 -14.23
CA ILE A 339 -30.52 9.90 -15.57
C ILE A 339 -30.92 8.70 -16.43
N ALA A 340 -30.43 7.51 -16.14
CA ALA A 340 -30.76 6.30 -16.88
C ALA A 340 -30.61 5.03 -16.02
N SER A 341 -31.21 3.93 -16.46
CA SER A 341 -31.04 2.58 -15.93
C SER A 341 -30.88 1.59 -17.07
N PHE A 342 -29.98 0.64 -16.91
CA PHE A 342 -29.73 -0.43 -17.87
C PHE A 342 -29.87 -1.78 -17.20
N LYS A 343 -30.31 -2.78 -17.97
CA LYS A 343 -30.29 -4.19 -17.55
C LYS A 343 -29.27 -4.92 -18.38
N ALA A 344 -28.37 -5.63 -17.72
CA ALA A 344 -27.46 -6.54 -18.42
C ALA A 344 -28.26 -7.73 -18.97
N VAL A 345 -28.11 -8.00 -20.25
CA VAL A 345 -28.64 -9.20 -20.91
C VAL A 345 -27.56 -10.28 -20.91
N LYS A 346 -28.04 -11.55 -20.90
CA LYS A 346 -27.14 -12.70 -20.95
C LYS A 346 -26.55 -12.86 -22.34
#